data_7bf3492467d3abf7c5130fbc8041b5f0
#
_entry.id   7bf3492467d3abf7c5130fbc8041b5f0
#
_cell.length_a   1.000
_cell.length_b   1.000
_cell.length_c   1.000
_cell.angle_alpha   90.00
_cell.angle_beta   90.00
_cell.angle_gamma   90.00
#
_symmetry.space_group_name_H-M   'P 1'
#
loop_
_entity.id
_entity.type
_entity.pdbx_description
1 polymer ?
#
loop_
_entity_poly.entity_id
_entity_poly.type
_entity_poly.pdbx_seq_one_letter_code
_entity_poly.pdbx_strand_id
1 'polypeptide(L)'
;MLEDLSTDTFINALRCFISLRGAVRPLRCDCGTNFMGANNELREALKECDVKVLERFLVENQCEFVFNPPSASHVSGVWERQIRTVHNVLNATLPQCPGRLDDSSLRTLFYEAMAIINSRPLTIDGLNDPKSLEPLTPNHLILMKSKIAFPPPRKFQMEDMYATKRWRQVQYLIEQFWSHWKKEYLMNISTRQKWHTPRRNLKVNDIVIIKEDMMPRNQWQLGRVVEVIQGSDGLVRTVKLVVLLESE
;
A
#
# COMPACT_ATOMS: atom_id res chain seq x y z
N MET A 1 15.52 -0.43 0.93
CA MET A 1 15.70 0.98 1.30
C MET A 1 16.91 1.48 0.52
N LEU A 2 16.79 2.60 -0.16
CA LEU A 2 17.89 3.23 -0.89
C LEU A 2 18.62 4.19 0.04
N GLU A 3 19.96 4.24 -0.05
CA GLU A 3 20.77 5.16 0.75
C GLU A 3 20.81 6.55 0.10
N ASP A 4 20.77 6.58 -1.23
CA ASP A 4 20.71 7.78 -2.04
C ASP A 4 19.87 7.60 -3.31
N LEU A 5 19.80 8.60 -4.19
CA LEU A 5 19.10 8.57 -5.47
C LEU A 5 20.05 8.41 -6.66
N SER A 6 21.23 7.81 -6.46
CA SER A 6 22.16 7.53 -7.55
C SER A 6 21.66 6.38 -8.44
N THR A 7 22.19 6.34 -9.66
CA THR A 7 21.94 5.25 -10.62
C THR A 7 22.36 3.90 -10.05
N ASP A 8 23.55 3.81 -9.46
CA ASP A 8 24.11 2.58 -8.91
C ASP A 8 23.23 2.01 -7.77
N THR A 9 22.87 2.87 -6.82
CA THR A 9 21.97 2.49 -5.71
C THR A 9 20.61 2.02 -6.22
N PHE A 10 20.09 2.65 -7.28
CA PHE A 10 18.83 2.20 -7.90
C PHE A 10 18.98 0.83 -8.56
N ILE A 11 20.05 0.57 -9.33
CA ILE A 11 20.31 -0.73 -9.97
C ILE A 11 20.40 -1.83 -8.92
N ASN A 12 21.15 -1.61 -7.84
CA ASN A 12 21.26 -2.56 -6.75
C ASN A 12 19.91 -2.86 -6.09
N ALA A 13 19.09 -1.84 -5.83
CA ALA A 13 17.75 -2.02 -5.30
C ALA A 13 16.82 -2.77 -6.26
N LEU A 14 16.89 -2.47 -7.55
CA LEU A 14 16.12 -3.19 -8.58
C LEU A 14 16.52 -4.67 -8.62
N ARG A 15 17.81 -4.99 -8.56
CA ARG A 15 18.29 -6.37 -8.47
C ARG A 15 17.79 -7.07 -7.22
N CYS A 16 17.85 -6.44 -6.06
CA CYS A 16 17.27 -6.96 -4.82
C CYS A 16 15.76 -7.24 -4.98
N PHE A 17 15.03 -6.29 -5.58
CA PHE A 17 13.60 -6.45 -5.82
C PHE A 17 13.30 -7.64 -6.72
N ILE A 18 13.99 -7.76 -7.86
CA ILE A 18 13.84 -8.87 -8.81
C ILE A 18 14.20 -10.21 -8.16
N SER A 19 15.26 -10.26 -7.36
CA SER A 19 15.68 -11.47 -6.65
C SER A 19 14.64 -11.97 -5.65
N LEU A 20 13.88 -11.04 -5.03
CA LEU A 20 12.85 -11.36 -4.05
C LEU A 20 11.47 -11.64 -4.66
N ARG A 21 11.16 -11.00 -5.79
CA ARG A 21 9.81 -10.98 -6.38
C ARG A 21 9.72 -11.68 -7.73
N GLY A 22 10.86 -12.03 -8.32
CA GLY A 22 10.93 -12.54 -9.68
C GLY A 22 11.02 -11.43 -10.74
N ALA A 23 11.05 -11.84 -12.01
CA ALA A 23 11.18 -10.93 -13.14
C ALA A 23 10.03 -9.92 -13.22
N VAL A 24 10.38 -8.66 -13.49
CA VAL A 24 9.43 -7.54 -13.62
C VAL A 24 9.23 -7.23 -15.11
N ARG A 25 8.00 -7.19 -15.54
CA ARG A 25 7.60 -6.82 -16.91
C ARG A 25 6.32 -5.98 -16.86
N PRO A 26 6.31 -4.78 -17.31
CA PRO A 26 7.31 -3.74 -17.46
C PRO A 26 7.55 -2.94 -16.18
N LEU A 27 8.66 -2.21 -16.09
CA LEU A 27 8.91 -1.22 -15.04
C LEU A 27 8.47 0.16 -15.53
N ARG A 28 7.38 0.68 -14.99
CA ARG A 28 6.90 2.04 -15.28
C ARG A 28 7.56 3.03 -14.35
N CYS A 29 8.18 4.05 -14.92
CA CYS A 29 8.88 5.10 -14.18
C CYS A 29 8.65 6.48 -14.78
N ASP A 30 8.94 7.50 -14.01
CA ASP A 30 9.05 8.86 -14.51
C ASP A 30 10.39 9.07 -15.25
N CYS A 31 10.61 10.28 -15.77
CA CYS A 31 11.85 10.64 -16.46
C CYS A 31 12.96 11.09 -15.49
N GLY A 32 13.02 10.54 -14.27
CA GLY A 32 14.09 10.83 -13.31
C GLY A 32 15.47 10.41 -13.84
N THR A 33 16.49 11.19 -13.51
CA THR A 33 17.87 10.97 -14.00
C THR A 33 18.43 9.62 -13.59
N ASN A 34 18.10 9.13 -12.40
CA ASN A 34 18.52 7.82 -11.89
C ASN A 34 17.89 6.67 -12.71
N PHE A 35 16.62 6.78 -13.13
CA PHE A 35 15.96 5.76 -13.95
C PHE A 35 16.51 5.76 -15.38
N MET A 36 16.72 6.95 -15.95
CA MET A 36 17.32 7.09 -17.28
C MET A 36 18.77 6.60 -17.28
N GLY A 37 19.54 6.95 -16.26
CA GLY A 37 20.90 6.47 -16.07
C GLY A 37 20.95 4.95 -15.98
N ALA A 38 20.12 4.33 -15.14
CA ALA A 38 20.05 2.89 -15.00
C ALA A 38 19.66 2.18 -16.31
N ASN A 39 18.68 2.72 -17.05
CA ASN A 39 18.29 2.16 -18.34
C ASN A 39 19.45 2.20 -19.36
N ASN A 40 20.19 3.33 -19.41
CA ASN A 40 21.33 3.47 -20.31
C ASN A 40 22.49 2.55 -19.92
N GLU A 41 22.87 2.52 -18.64
CA GLU A 41 23.96 1.69 -18.13
C GLU A 41 23.68 0.20 -18.31
N LEU A 42 22.45 -0.25 -18.01
CA LEU A 42 22.05 -1.63 -18.26
C LEU A 42 22.06 -1.98 -19.75
N ARG A 43 21.66 -1.04 -20.63
CA ARG A 43 21.74 -1.25 -22.09
C ARG A 43 23.18 -1.31 -22.61
N GLU A 44 24.08 -0.51 -22.05
CA GLU A 44 25.52 -0.55 -22.41
C GLU A 44 26.16 -1.85 -21.95
N ALA A 45 25.95 -2.23 -20.71
CA ALA A 45 26.44 -3.52 -20.18
C ALA A 45 25.92 -4.71 -21.00
N LEU A 46 24.71 -4.61 -21.53
CA LEU A 46 24.13 -5.61 -22.42
C LEU A 46 24.85 -5.69 -23.79
N LYS A 47 25.37 -4.59 -24.31
CA LYS A 47 26.11 -4.59 -25.59
C LYS A 47 27.50 -5.26 -25.49
N GLU A 48 28.07 -5.31 -24.30
CA GLU A 48 29.35 -5.96 -24.01
C GLU A 48 29.25 -7.50 -23.90
N CYS A 49 28.03 -8.02 -23.77
CA CYS A 49 27.79 -9.45 -23.65
C CYS A 49 27.60 -10.14 -25.03
N ASP A 50 27.92 -11.44 -25.12
CA ASP A 50 27.71 -12.24 -26.33
C ASP A 50 26.19 -12.28 -26.68
N VAL A 51 25.86 -11.78 -27.88
CA VAL A 51 24.50 -11.55 -28.37
C VAL A 51 23.60 -12.79 -28.26
N LYS A 52 24.15 -13.99 -28.52
CA LYS A 52 23.36 -15.24 -28.52
C LYS A 52 22.98 -15.72 -27.12
N VAL A 53 23.81 -15.49 -26.12
CA VAL A 53 23.51 -15.80 -24.71
C VAL A 53 22.55 -14.78 -24.18
N LEU A 54 22.67 -13.55 -24.66
CA LEU A 54 21.85 -12.41 -24.27
C LEU A 54 20.43 -12.50 -24.79
N GLU A 55 20.24 -12.86 -26.07
CA GLU A 55 18.89 -13.00 -26.63
C GLU A 55 18.05 -14.01 -25.86
N ARG A 56 18.66 -15.10 -25.41
CA ARG A 56 17.99 -16.12 -24.60
C ARG A 56 17.66 -15.60 -23.19
N PHE A 57 18.59 -14.90 -22.55
CA PHE A 57 18.40 -14.33 -21.21
C PHE A 57 17.41 -13.16 -21.21
N LEU A 58 17.43 -12.30 -22.25
CA LEU A 58 16.52 -11.17 -22.39
C LEU A 58 15.09 -11.60 -22.72
N VAL A 59 14.91 -12.67 -23.50
CA VAL A 59 13.59 -13.24 -23.74
C VAL A 59 12.98 -13.78 -22.45
N GLU A 60 13.80 -14.33 -21.55
CA GLU A 60 13.32 -14.90 -20.28
C GLU A 60 13.17 -13.87 -19.15
N ASN A 61 13.94 -12.77 -19.14
CA ASN A 61 14.04 -11.87 -17.99
C ASN A 61 13.92 -10.36 -18.29
N GLN A 62 13.31 -9.98 -19.42
CA GLN A 62 13.24 -8.57 -19.84
C GLN A 62 12.50 -7.69 -18.84
N CYS A 63 13.25 -6.85 -18.12
CA CYS A 63 12.70 -5.66 -17.48
C CYS A 63 12.68 -4.52 -18.48
N GLU A 64 11.54 -4.24 -19.08
CA GLU A 64 11.35 -3.12 -19.98
C GLU A 64 11.04 -1.84 -19.18
N PHE A 65 11.87 -0.81 -19.38
CA PHE A 65 11.60 0.52 -18.82
C PHE A 65 10.56 1.23 -19.69
N VAL A 66 9.41 1.50 -19.12
CA VAL A 66 8.35 2.28 -19.76
C VAL A 66 8.29 3.65 -19.10
N PHE A 67 8.84 4.65 -19.78
CA PHE A 67 8.84 6.02 -19.29
C PHE A 67 7.50 6.70 -19.53
N ASN A 68 7.01 7.41 -18.53
CA ASN A 68 5.83 8.24 -18.70
C ASN A 68 6.14 9.41 -19.65
N PRO A 69 5.17 9.85 -20.48
CA PRO A 69 5.35 11.05 -21.29
C PRO A 69 5.67 12.27 -20.41
N PRO A 70 6.54 13.17 -20.86
CA PRO A 70 6.80 14.42 -20.14
C PRO A 70 5.49 15.17 -19.85
N SER A 71 5.35 15.72 -18.66
CA SER A 71 4.17 16.47 -18.20
C SER A 71 2.87 15.66 -18.05
N ALA A 72 2.93 14.33 -18.12
CA ALA A 72 1.77 13.45 -17.93
C ALA A 72 1.55 13.05 -16.46
N SER A 73 1.47 14.02 -15.56
CA SER A 73 1.27 13.78 -14.11
C SER A 73 -0.01 13.00 -13.77
N HIS A 74 -1.00 13.00 -14.67
CA HIS A 74 -2.23 12.22 -14.51
C HIS A 74 -2.02 10.70 -14.66
N VAL A 75 -0.98 10.26 -15.37
CA VAL A 75 -0.67 8.82 -15.57
C VAL A 75 -0.04 8.22 -14.32
N SER A 76 0.73 9.00 -13.55
CA SER A 76 1.40 8.58 -12.31
C SER A 76 0.59 8.85 -11.04
N GLY A 77 -0.55 9.51 -11.15
CA GLY A 77 -1.31 10.04 -10.01
C GLY A 77 -1.72 9.04 -8.93
N VAL A 78 -1.83 7.76 -9.25
CA VAL A 78 -2.22 6.73 -8.27
C VAL A 78 -1.09 6.46 -7.28
N TRP A 79 0.12 6.13 -7.77
CA TRP A 79 1.24 5.83 -6.87
C TRP A 79 1.83 7.08 -6.23
N GLU A 80 1.86 8.21 -6.93
CA GLU A 80 2.29 9.48 -6.35
C GLU A 80 1.43 9.89 -5.14
N ARG A 81 0.11 9.70 -5.26
CA ARG A 81 -0.81 9.94 -4.13
C ARG A 81 -0.51 9.01 -2.97
N GLN A 82 -0.27 7.71 -3.22
CA GLN A 82 0.07 6.76 -2.18
C GLN A 82 1.39 7.14 -1.49
N ILE A 83 2.43 7.47 -2.27
CA ILE A 83 3.72 7.91 -1.73
C ILE A 83 3.54 9.18 -0.89
N ARG A 84 2.78 10.17 -1.36
CA ARG A 84 2.49 11.40 -0.60
C ARG A 84 1.80 11.09 0.73
N THR A 85 0.81 10.22 0.73
CA THR A 85 0.12 9.80 1.95
C THR A 85 1.10 9.11 2.92
N VAL A 86 1.95 8.22 2.42
CA VAL A 86 2.99 7.56 3.23
C VAL A 86 3.93 8.58 3.85
N HIS A 87 4.43 9.53 3.08
CA HIS A 87 5.30 10.61 3.57
C HIS A 87 4.62 11.44 4.65
N ASN A 88 3.36 11.84 4.45
CA ASN A 88 2.60 12.60 5.44
C ASN A 88 2.49 11.83 6.76
N VAL A 89 2.15 10.53 6.70
CA VAL A 89 2.01 9.70 7.89
C VAL A 89 3.37 9.50 8.58
N LEU A 90 4.45 9.23 7.83
CA LEU A 90 5.79 9.08 8.40
C LEU A 90 6.27 10.39 9.03
N ASN A 91 6.06 11.52 8.38
CA ASN A 91 6.43 12.85 8.90
C ASN A 91 5.64 13.21 10.18
N ALA A 92 4.43 12.69 10.34
CA ALA A 92 3.66 12.87 11.56
C ALA A 92 4.09 11.90 12.68
N THR A 93 4.64 10.75 12.34
CA THR A 93 4.95 9.65 13.29
C THR A 93 6.40 9.68 13.76
N LEU A 94 7.37 9.84 12.85
CA LEU A 94 8.79 9.77 13.16
C LEU A 94 9.29 10.86 14.14
N PRO A 95 8.84 12.12 14.06
CA PRO A 95 9.29 13.16 15.01
C PRO A 95 8.87 12.90 16.45
N GLN A 96 7.91 12.02 16.69
CA GLN A 96 7.48 11.65 18.04
C GLN A 96 8.49 10.72 18.73
N CYS A 97 9.44 10.14 17.98
CA CYS A 97 10.46 9.27 18.55
C CYS A 97 11.50 10.11 19.32
N PRO A 98 11.78 9.82 20.61
CA PRO A 98 12.66 10.60 21.45
C PRO A 98 14.14 10.49 21.08
N GLY A 99 14.48 9.70 20.08
CA GLY A 99 15.83 9.51 19.58
C GLY A 99 15.85 9.06 18.13
N ARG A 100 17.02 9.00 17.54
CA ARG A 100 17.18 8.47 16.19
C ARG A 100 17.04 6.95 16.21
N LEU A 101 16.16 6.43 15.38
CA LEU A 101 16.08 4.98 15.12
C LEU A 101 17.38 4.53 14.44
N ASP A 102 17.88 3.34 14.87
CA ASP A 102 18.95 2.70 14.13
C ASP A 102 18.42 2.12 12.79
N ASP A 103 19.33 1.80 11.90
CA ASP A 103 18.98 1.32 10.55
C ASP A 103 18.15 0.03 10.58
N SER A 104 18.40 -0.85 11.55
CA SER A 104 17.64 -2.09 11.73
C SER A 104 16.18 -1.81 12.11
N SER A 105 15.97 -0.95 13.10
CA SER A 105 14.64 -0.54 13.56
C SER A 105 13.89 0.22 12.47
N LEU A 106 14.56 1.11 11.75
CA LEU A 106 13.99 1.87 10.63
C LEU A 106 13.59 0.94 9.48
N ARG A 107 14.44 -0.03 9.15
CA ARG A 107 14.13 -1.05 8.14
C ARG A 107 12.89 -1.87 8.52
N THR A 108 12.80 -2.30 9.77
CA THR A 108 11.64 -3.04 10.29
C THR A 108 10.38 -2.18 10.19
N LEU A 109 10.45 -0.91 10.61
CA LEU A 109 9.34 0.04 10.50
C LEU A 109 8.83 0.15 9.05
N PHE A 110 9.72 0.28 8.08
CA PHE A 110 9.33 0.38 6.68
C PHE A 110 8.71 -0.90 6.13
N TYR A 111 9.22 -2.08 6.50
CA TYR A 111 8.61 -3.34 6.06
C TYR A 111 7.21 -3.54 6.64
N GLU A 112 7.00 -3.21 7.91
CA GLU A 112 5.68 -3.29 8.52
C GLU A 112 4.73 -2.23 7.95
N ALA A 113 5.20 -1.01 7.72
CA ALA A 113 4.42 0.03 7.02
C ALA A 113 4.02 -0.41 5.61
N MET A 114 4.93 -1.05 4.86
CA MET A 114 4.64 -1.61 3.54
C MET A 114 3.55 -2.70 3.63
N ALA A 115 3.61 -3.56 4.62
CA ALA A 115 2.59 -4.59 4.83
C ALA A 115 1.21 -3.95 5.11
N ILE A 116 1.16 -2.90 5.93
CA ILE A 116 -0.05 -2.11 6.21
C ILE A 116 -0.62 -1.49 4.94
N ILE A 117 0.21 -0.79 4.17
CA ILE A 117 -0.21 -0.11 2.93
C ILE A 117 -0.77 -1.11 1.93
N ASN A 118 -0.15 -2.28 1.82
CA ASN A 118 -0.54 -3.32 0.89
C ASN A 118 -1.68 -4.21 1.40
N SER A 119 -2.14 -4.03 2.63
CA SER A 119 -3.37 -4.65 3.15
C SER A 119 -4.64 -3.85 2.80
N ARG A 120 -4.51 -2.66 2.19
CA ARG A 120 -5.66 -1.82 1.87
C ARG A 120 -6.59 -2.51 0.86
N PRO A 121 -7.90 -2.38 1.00
CA PRO A 121 -8.86 -2.85 0.00
C PRO A 121 -8.69 -2.11 -1.33
N LEU A 122 -8.57 -2.83 -2.45
CA LEU A 122 -8.51 -2.25 -3.80
C LEU A 122 -9.90 -2.15 -4.42
N THR A 123 -10.72 -3.16 -4.20
CA THR A 123 -12.07 -3.24 -4.75
C THR A 123 -13.04 -3.65 -3.65
N ILE A 124 -14.20 -3.00 -3.65
CA ILE A 124 -15.35 -3.41 -2.84
C ILE A 124 -16.33 -4.16 -3.74
N ASP A 125 -16.29 -3.89 -5.04
CA ASP A 125 -17.25 -4.41 -6.04
C ASP A 125 -16.98 -5.86 -6.47
N GLY A 126 -15.80 -6.43 -6.20
CA GLY A 126 -15.44 -7.81 -6.54
C GLY A 126 -16.01 -8.89 -5.63
N LEU A 127 -16.76 -8.52 -4.60
CA LEU A 127 -17.35 -9.41 -3.61
C LEU A 127 -18.72 -9.98 -4.03
N ASN A 128 -18.94 -10.16 -5.34
CA ASN A 128 -20.14 -10.83 -5.84
C ASN A 128 -20.18 -12.34 -5.52
N ASP A 129 -19.08 -12.90 -5.00
CA ASP A 129 -19.10 -14.24 -4.42
C ASP A 129 -19.52 -14.13 -2.95
N PRO A 130 -20.73 -14.62 -2.59
CA PRO A 130 -21.20 -14.59 -1.21
C PRO A 130 -20.35 -15.45 -0.25
N LYS A 131 -19.40 -16.23 -0.78
CA LYS A 131 -18.46 -17.05 0.00
C LYS A 131 -17.10 -16.38 0.20
N SER A 132 -16.74 -15.38 -0.60
CA SER A 132 -15.47 -14.65 -0.45
C SER A 132 -15.73 -13.32 0.22
N LEU A 133 -15.39 -13.21 1.49
CA LEU A 133 -15.65 -12.05 2.34
C LEU A 133 -14.41 -11.14 2.48
N GLU A 134 -13.29 -11.52 1.85
CA GLU A 134 -12.06 -10.74 1.90
C GLU A 134 -11.96 -9.77 0.71
N PRO A 135 -11.67 -8.48 0.95
CA PRO A 135 -11.44 -7.53 -0.14
C PRO A 135 -10.13 -7.87 -0.85
N LEU A 136 -10.12 -7.72 -2.17
CA LEU A 136 -8.87 -7.81 -2.93
C LEU A 136 -7.91 -6.72 -2.46
N THR A 137 -6.69 -7.12 -2.10
CA THR A 137 -5.63 -6.21 -1.65
C THR A 137 -4.39 -6.34 -2.53
N PRO A 138 -3.47 -5.35 -2.54
CA PRO A 138 -2.17 -5.50 -3.18
C PRO A 138 -1.40 -6.74 -2.71
N ASN A 139 -1.54 -7.13 -1.44
CA ASN A 139 -0.88 -8.33 -0.93
C ASN A 139 -1.35 -9.61 -1.61
N HIS A 140 -2.64 -9.71 -1.92
CA HIS A 140 -3.15 -10.84 -2.72
C HIS A 140 -2.46 -10.92 -4.09
N LEU A 141 -2.27 -9.76 -4.75
CA LEU A 141 -1.68 -9.71 -6.08
C LEU A 141 -0.15 -9.94 -6.06
N ILE A 142 0.54 -9.44 -5.03
CA ILE A 142 2.01 -9.47 -4.98
C ILE A 142 2.52 -10.75 -4.31
N LEU A 143 1.85 -11.23 -3.28
CA LEU A 143 2.32 -12.32 -2.43
C LEU A 143 1.49 -13.59 -2.56
N MET A 144 0.34 -13.53 -3.23
CA MET A 144 -0.65 -14.61 -3.30
C MET A 144 -1.12 -15.06 -1.90
N LYS A 145 -1.11 -14.13 -0.93
CA LYS A 145 -1.49 -14.37 0.46
C LYS A 145 -2.44 -13.28 0.95
N SER A 146 -3.49 -13.68 1.65
CA SER A 146 -4.43 -12.76 2.30
C SER A 146 -3.86 -12.20 3.60
N LYS A 147 -3.29 -13.05 4.43
CA LYS A 147 -2.76 -12.71 5.76
C LYS A 147 -1.23 -12.77 5.73
N ILE A 148 -0.57 -11.66 5.98
CA ILE A 148 0.89 -11.55 5.87
C ILE A 148 1.56 -11.53 7.22
N ALA A 149 1.01 -10.82 8.20
CA ALA A 149 1.53 -10.75 9.54
C ALA A 149 0.41 -10.51 10.53
N PHE A 150 0.40 -11.28 11.61
CA PHE A 150 -0.44 -10.95 12.75
C PHE A 150 0.24 -9.85 13.56
N PRO A 151 -0.50 -8.82 14.01
CA PRO A 151 0.05 -7.87 14.95
C PRO A 151 0.48 -8.62 16.24
N PRO A 152 1.55 -8.16 16.91
CA PRO A 152 1.94 -8.74 18.18
C PRO A 152 0.77 -8.75 19.17
N PRO A 153 0.66 -9.75 20.04
CA PRO A 153 -0.52 -9.99 20.88
C PRO A 153 -0.68 -9.02 22.06
N ARG A 154 -0.20 -7.78 21.93
CA ARG A 154 -0.36 -6.77 22.99
C ARG A 154 -0.59 -5.38 22.39
N LYS A 155 -1.25 -4.51 23.15
CA LYS A 155 -1.32 -3.08 22.83
C LYS A 155 -0.04 -2.39 23.29
N PHE A 156 0.55 -1.58 22.42
CA PHE A 156 1.71 -0.76 22.71
C PHE A 156 1.25 0.63 23.16
N GLN A 157 1.84 1.12 24.23
CA GLN A 157 1.50 2.39 24.85
C GLN A 157 2.64 3.40 24.67
N MET A 158 2.40 4.66 25.02
CA MET A 158 3.39 5.73 24.85
C MET A 158 4.68 5.44 25.63
N GLU A 159 4.60 4.72 26.74
CA GLU A 159 5.75 4.29 27.55
C GLU A 159 6.68 3.35 26.80
N ASP A 160 6.16 2.57 25.85
CA ASP A 160 6.97 1.68 25.01
C ASP A 160 7.91 2.44 24.09
N MET A 161 7.62 3.73 23.80
CA MET A 161 8.50 4.63 23.06
C MET A 161 9.88 4.82 23.76
N TYR A 162 9.88 4.81 25.08
CA TYR A 162 11.06 4.99 25.92
C TYR A 162 11.66 3.65 26.39
N ALA A 163 11.12 2.53 25.90
CA ALA A 163 11.59 1.22 26.31
C ALA A 163 13.02 0.96 25.82
N THR A 164 13.83 0.30 26.65
CA THR A 164 15.17 -0.16 26.29
C THR A 164 15.17 -1.16 25.13
N LYS A 165 14.05 -1.89 24.97
CA LYS A 165 13.85 -2.87 23.89
C LYS A 165 13.34 -2.17 22.65
N ARG A 166 14.22 -1.90 21.68
CA ARG A 166 13.93 -1.15 20.44
C ARG A 166 12.75 -1.69 19.63
N TRP A 167 12.55 -3.02 19.62
CA TRP A 167 11.39 -3.59 18.92
C TRP A 167 10.04 -3.06 19.45
N ARG A 168 9.94 -2.71 20.76
CA ARG A 168 8.73 -2.10 21.33
C ARG A 168 8.49 -0.70 20.81
N GLN A 169 9.58 0.07 20.67
CA GLN A 169 9.51 1.42 20.06
C GLN A 169 8.98 1.32 18.62
N VAL A 170 9.53 0.39 17.83
CA VAL A 170 9.07 0.15 16.46
C VAL A 170 7.60 -0.25 16.45
N GLN A 171 7.16 -1.15 17.33
CA GLN A 171 5.77 -1.57 17.38
C GLN A 171 4.82 -0.43 17.78
N TYR A 172 5.22 0.44 18.70
CA TYR A 172 4.44 1.63 19.02
C TYR A 172 4.33 2.58 17.82
N LEU A 173 5.45 2.86 17.15
CA LEU A 173 5.45 3.73 15.96
C LEU A 173 4.57 3.16 14.83
N ILE A 174 4.57 1.85 14.65
CA ILE A 174 3.74 1.21 13.64
C ILE A 174 2.23 1.23 14.01
N GLU A 175 1.88 1.21 15.30
CA GLU A 175 0.50 1.45 15.75
C GLU A 175 0.05 2.89 15.42
N GLN A 176 0.93 3.86 15.66
CA GLN A 176 0.67 5.25 15.28
C GLN A 176 0.53 5.39 13.76
N PHE A 177 1.44 4.75 13.00
CA PHE A 177 1.38 4.72 11.54
C PHE A 177 0.04 4.14 11.07
N TRP A 178 -0.40 3.00 11.59
CA TRP A 178 -1.69 2.39 11.25
C TRP A 178 -2.86 3.32 11.50
N SER A 179 -2.88 3.94 12.68
CA SER A 179 -3.95 4.87 13.06
C SER A 179 -4.06 6.05 12.11
N HIS A 180 -2.93 6.68 11.78
CA HIS A 180 -2.89 7.81 10.83
C HIS A 180 -3.19 7.36 9.39
N TRP A 181 -2.56 6.27 8.94
CA TRP A 181 -2.78 5.71 7.61
C TRP A 181 -4.24 5.36 7.36
N LYS A 182 -4.88 4.68 8.31
CA LYS A 182 -6.30 4.32 8.22
C LYS A 182 -7.17 5.56 8.02
N LYS A 183 -6.94 6.62 8.80
CA LYS A 183 -7.67 7.89 8.67
C LYS A 183 -7.47 8.53 7.29
N GLU A 184 -6.24 8.69 6.87
CA GLU A 184 -5.88 9.26 5.57
C GLU A 184 -6.47 8.45 4.40
N TYR A 185 -6.37 7.12 4.47
CA TYR A 185 -6.92 6.23 3.46
C TYR A 185 -8.44 6.35 3.35
N LEU A 186 -9.15 6.30 4.48
CA LEU A 186 -10.61 6.46 4.50
C LEU A 186 -11.05 7.85 4.02
N MET A 187 -10.30 8.90 4.35
CA MET A 187 -10.55 10.24 3.83
C MET A 187 -10.36 10.32 2.31
N ASN A 188 -9.39 9.62 1.77
CA ASN A 188 -9.13 9.57 0.33
C ASN A 188 -10.19 8.77 -0.44
N ILE A 189 -10.73 7.70 0.15
CA ILE A 189 -11.84 6.92 -0.44
C ILE A 189 -13.16 7.66 -0.35
N SER A 190 -13.43 8.30 0.79
CA SER A 190 -14.60 9.16 0.95
C SER A 190 -14.39 10.43 0.12
N THR A 191 -14.48 10.28 -1.20
CA THR A 191 -14.42 11.43 -2.11
C THR A 191 -15.44 12.46 -1.65
N ARG A 192 -14.97 13.69 -1.41
CA ARG A 192 -15.86 14.84 -1.18
C ARG A 192 -16.92 14.83 -2.27
N GLN A 193 -18.18 14.69 -1.87
CA GLN A 193 -19.28 14.90 -2.79
C GLN A 193 -19.14 16.33 -3.33
N LYS A 194 -18.85 16.45 -4.60
CA LYS A 194 -19.11 17.70 -5.29
C LYS A 194 -20.61 17.84 -5.29
N TRP A 195 -21.12 18.91 -4.71
CA TRP A 195 -22.55 19.19 -4.53
C TRP A 195 -23.41 19.10 -5.81
N HIS A 196 -22.74 18.96 -6.98
CA HIS A 196 -23.36 18.94 -8.30
C HIS A 196 -23.54 17.54 -8.91
N THR A 197 -23.05 16.47 -8.28
CA THR A 197 -23.25 15.11 -8.79
C THR A 197 -23.82 14.24 -7.69
N PRO A 198 -25.13 13.94 -7.72
CA PRO A 198 -25.74 13.05 -6.76
C PRO A 198 -25.13 11.63 -6.92
N ARG A 199 -24.67 11.05 -5.83
CA ARG A 199 -24.28 9.64 -5.80
C ARG A 199 -25.51 8.78 -5.64
N ARG A 200 -25.43 7.53 -6.15
CA ARG A 200 -26.45 6.54 -5.88
C ARG A 200 -26.60 6.31 -4.38
N ASN A 201 -27.80 6.12 -3.93
CA ASN A 201 -28.08 5.63 -2.58
C ASN A 201 -27.53 4.21 -2.40
N LEU A 202 -27.19 3.85 -1.16
CA LEU A 202 -26.87 2.47 -0.79
C LEU A 202 -28.12 1.60 -1.01
N LYS A 203 -27.88 0.37 -1.45
CA LYS A 203 -28.89 -0.65 -1.68
C LYS A 203 -28.66 -1.86 -0.78
N VAL A 204 -29.69 -2.64 -0.59
CA VAL A 204 -29.58 -3.96 0.05
C VAL A 204 -28.59 -4.82 -0.74
N ASN A 205 -27.73 -5.53 -0.03
CA ASN A 205 -26.59 -6.31 -0.51
C ASN A 205 -25.34 -5.49 -0.91
N ASP A 206 -25.36 -4.17 -0.81
CA ASP A 206 -24.10 -3.41 -0.94
C ASP A 206 -23.12 -3.79 0.18
N ILE A 207 -21.84 -3.89 -0.17
CA ILE A 207 -20.76 -4.14 0.79
C ILE A 207 -20.07 -2.82 1.09
N VAL A 208 -19.85 -2.56 2.38
CA VAL A 208 -19.25 -1.32 2.88
C VAL A 208 -18.10 -1.63 3.84
N ILE A 209 -17.13 -0.74 3.88
CA ILE A 209 -16.08 -0.76 4.92
C ILE A 209 -16.64 -0.09 6.17
N ILE A 210 -16.60 -0.79 7.29
CA ILE A 210 -17.03 -0.25 8.58
C ILE A 210 -15.86 0.54 9.17
N LYS A 211 -16.11 1.82 9.49
CA LYS A 211 -15.13 2.65 10.17
C LYS A 211 -15.20 2.37 11.67
N GLU A 212 -14.23 1.61 12.15
CA GLU A 212 -14.07 1.31 13.56
C GLU A 212 -12.66 1.71 14.02
N ASP A 213 -12.57 2.43 15.16
CA ASP A 213 -11.31 2.99 15.62
C ASP A 213 -10.39 1.93 16.25
N MET A 214 -10.99 0.88 16.84
CA MET A 214 -10.27 -0.14 17.61
C MET A 214 -9.85 -1.37 16.81
N MET A 215 -9.95 -1.33 15.47
CA MET A 215 -9.55 -2.46 14.63
C MET A 215 -8.06 -2.75 14.71
N PRO A 216 -7.68 -4.03 14.84
CA PRO A 216 -6.29 -4.46 14.74
C PRO A 216 -5.64 -4.04 13.41
N ARG A 217 -4.31 -3.95 13.40
CA ARG A 217 -3.55 -3.66 12.18
C ARG A 217 -3.85 -4.66 11.06
N ASN A 218 -3.85 -4.17 9.84
CA ASN A 218 -4.09 -4.94 8.60
C ASN A 218 -5.49 -5.53 8.47
N GLN A 219 -6.41 -5.24 9.37
CA GLN A 219 -7.79 -5.71 9.30
C GLN A 219 -8.74 -4.58 8.88
N TRP A 220 -9.65 -4.93 7.97
CA TRP A 220 -10.66 -4.04 7.44
C TRP A 220 -12.02 -4.69 7.60
N GLN A 221 -12.79 -4.20 8.55
CA GLN A 221 -14.11 -4.75 8.83
C GLN A 221 -15.07 -4.41 7.70
N LEU A 222 -15.70 -5.43 7.14
CA LEU A 222 -16.71 -5.29 6.11
C LEU A 222 -18.10 -5.57 6.67
N GLY A 223 -19.09 -4.89 6.12
CA GLY A 223 -20.50 -5.13 6.42
C GLY A 223 -21.31 -5.24 5.14
N ARG A 224 -22.31 -6.11 5.14
CA ARG A 224 -23.33 -6.18 4.10
C ARG A 224 -24.58 -5.44 4.53
N VAL A 225 -25.09 -4.57 3.67
CA VAL A 225 -26.34 -3.86 3.89
C VAL A 225 -27.50 -4.85 3.79
N VAL A 226 -28.25 -5.00 4.87
CA VAL A 226 -29.45 -5.87 4.92
C VAL A 226 -30.75 -5.07 4.86
N GLU A 227 -30.72 -3.83 5.35
CA GLU A 227 -31.89 -2.96 5.32
C GLU A 227 -31.45 -1.51 5.09
N VAL A 228 -32.21 -0.79 4.30
CA VAL A 228 -31.97 0.60 3.94
C VAL A 228 -33.10 1.46 4.51
N ILE A 229 -32.74 2.46 5.29
CA ILE A 229 -33.70 3.41 5.87
C ILE A 229 -33.61 4.71 5.07
N GLN A 230 -34.67 5.04 4.34
CA GLN A 230 -34.76 6.30 3.58
C GLN A 230 -35.24 7.43 4.45
N GLY A 231 -34.61 8.59 4.31
CA GLY A 231 -35.12 9.83 4.90
C GLY A 231 -36.30 10.38 4.11
N SER A 232 -36.96 11.41 4.69
CA SER A 232 -38.08 12.11 4.05
C SER A 232 -37.73 12.77 2.70
N ASP A 233 -36.44 13.00 2.45
CA ASP A 233 -35.88 13.56 1.22
C ASP A 233 -35.47 12.48 0.18
N GLY A 234 -35.78 11.20 0.44
CA GLY A 234 -35.42 10.06 -0.42
C GLY A 234 -33.95 9.66 -0.37
N LEU A 235 -33.13 10.32 0.46
CA LEU A 235 -31.71 9.98 0.62
C LEU A 235 -31.53 8.94 1.73
N VAL A 236 -30.61 8.00 1.48
CA VAL A 236 -30.24 6.97 2.44
C VAL A 236 -29.03 7.44 3.26
N ARG A 237 -29.27 7.66 4.55
CA ARG A 237 -28.23 8.03 5.53
C ARG A 237 -28.01 6.97 6.59
N THR A 238 -28.98 6.08 6.76
CA THR A 238 -28.93 5.02 7.77
C THR A 238 -29.21 3.69 7.12
N VAL A 239 -28.41 2.69 7.46
CA VAL A 239 -28.56 1.32 6.98
C VAL A 239 -28.33 0.36 8.15
N LYS A 240 -28.99 -0.81 8.10
CA LYS A 240 -28.60 -1.92 8.97
C LYS A 240 -27.60 -2.81 8.25
N LEU A 241 -26.57 -3.19 8.97
CA LEU A 241 -25.47 -4.01 8.46
C LEU A 241 -25.41 -5.34 9.19
N VAL A 242 -25.08 -6.39 8.47
CA VAL A 242 -24.53 -7.61 9.04
C VAL A 242 -23.01 -7.52 8.88
N VAL A 243 -22.31 -7.64 10.01
CA VAL A 243 -20.85 -7.67 10.03
C VAL A 243 -20.41 -9.00 9.42
N LEU A 244 -19.53 -8.91 8.45
CA LEU A 244 -18.92 -10.10 7.84
C LEU A 244 -17.72 -10.47 8.71
N LEU A 245 -17.90 -11.49 9.54
CA LEU A 245 -16.81 -12.06 10.34
C LEU A 245 -16.01 -13.00 9.43
N GLU A 246 -14.68 -12.87 9.45
CA GLU A 246 -13.81 -13.88 8.86
C GLU A 246 -14.08 -15.22 9.59
N SER A 247 -14.46 -16.26 8.87
CA SER A 247 -14.44 -17.62 9.42
C SER A 247 -12.98 -18.02 9.65
N GLU A 248 -12.68 -18.47 10.87
CA GLU A 248 -11.39 -19.01 11.26
C GLU A 248 -10.91 -20.14 10.35
#